data_8ae76fbb5205e8f6bea05f67e7a8cca2
#
_entry.id   8ae76fbb5205e8f6bea05f67e7a8cca2
#
_cell.length_a   1.000
_cell.length_b   1.000
_cell.length_c   1.000
_cell.angle_alpha   90.00
_cell.angle_beta   90.00
_cell.angle_gamma   90.00
#
_symmetry.space_group_name_H-M   'P 1'
#
loop_
_entity.id
_entity.type
_entity.pdbx_description
1 polymer ?
#
loop_
_entity_poly.entity_id
_entity_poly.type
_entity_poly.pdbx_seq_one_letter_code
_entity_poly.pdbx_strand_id
1 'polypeptide(L)'
;MHESRGLGDVYKRQVRNYCLYSGIIPQITLLLGPCTGPLAQIPALSDFLIVHRDTGFLWLGGEIENDDAGTADFHMAVSGQCDLLAANDEEAIELTRRLLGFMPQNCWEAPSSVATDDDPRRSEESLLDVMPDDPRFTYDMHDIIELIVDDGEFLELKEDFAPNLIVGFARFDGIPVGIVASNPDELSGIMEPDSSDKYDKFMMVLDAFDIPILNLSDTTAYPPGDRWERMGVIRHGAKNLHGYTHLTNPKITLVLRRSYGGSNITMGCSKMGPDFIFGWPTAEFAPTGPESIVQAIFHKELAKAREEGNYDEVYNAFLTPIREQFSVFNLATVFTSWYTVHEIIDPRETRSYIVNALHATANKREESPDKKRWVKPA
;
A
#
# COMPACT_ATOMS: atom_id res chain seq x y z
N MET A 1 -7.96 -17.06 44.26
CA MET A 1 -8.67 -15.81 43.82
C MET A 1 -7.79 -14.54 43.92
N HIS A 2 -6.81 -14.43 44.78
CA HIS A 2 -5.94 -13.24 44.85
C HIS A 2 -4.88 -13.19 43.71
N GLU A 3 -4.35 -14.33 43.28
CA GLU A 3 -3.38 -14.40 42.18
C GLU A 3 -3.96 -14.03 40.83
N SER A 4 -5.21 -14.40 40.55
CA SER A 4 -5.90 -14.03 39.28
C SER A 4 -6.19 -12.53 39.16
N ARG A 5 -6.31 -11.78 40.26
CA ARG A 5 -6.43 -10.32 40.22
C ARG A 5 -5.14 -9.63 39.84
N GLY A 6 -3.98 -10.17 40.28
CA GLY A 6 -2.66 -9.65 39.93
C GLY A 6 -2.36 -9.78 38.43
N LEU A 7 -2.63 -10.92 37.82
CA LEU A 7 -2.46 -11.16 36.38
C LEU A 7 -3.36 -10.28 35.53
N GLY A 8 -4.64 -10.09 35.93
CA GLY A 8 -5.53 -9.19 35.23
C GLY A 8 -5.07 -7.72 35.25
N ASP A 9 -4.44 -7.27 36.32
CA ASP A 9 -3.90 -5.91 36.43
C ASP A 9 -2.63 -5.72 35.58
N VAL A 10 -1.77 -6.71 35.48
CA VAL A 10 -0.58 -6.71 34.61
C VAL A 10 -1.00 -6.62 33.14
N TYR A 11 -1.95 -7.45 32.72
CA TYR A 11 -2.48 -7.42 31.36
C TYR A 11 -3.05 -6.03 30.99
N LYS A 12 -3.87 -5.43 31.85
CA LYS A 12 -4.45 -4.10 31.60
C LYS A 12 -3.38 -3.02 31.47
N ARG A 13 -2.31 -3.09 32.27
CA ARG A 13 -1.16 -2.17 32.14
C ARG A 13 -0.43 -2.37 30.83
N GLN A 14 -0.25 -3.63 30.41
CA GLN A 14 0.40 -3.95 29.15
C GLN A 14 -0.37 -3.37 27.97
N VAL A 15 -1.68 -3.64 27.87
CA VAL A 15 -2.55 -3.04 26.83
C VAL A 15 -2.44 -1.52 26.83
N ARG A 16 -2.54 -0.90 28.01
CA ARG A 16 -2.43 0.57 28.13
C ARG A 16 -1.08 1.08 27.63
N ASN A 17 0.02 0.38 27.93
CA ASN A 17 1.35 0.80 27.48
C ASN A 17 1.51 0.66 25.98
N TYR A 18 1.07 -0.45 25.37
CA TYR A 18 1.07 -0.58 23.91
C TYR A 18 0.36 0.61 23.23
N CYS A 19 -0.83 0.95 23.70
CA CYS A 19 -1.57 2.08 23.15
C CYS A 19 -0.90 3.44 23.38
N LEU A 20 -0.27 3.65 24.55
CA LEU A 20 0.37 4.93 24.86
C LEU A 20 1.69 5.14 24.15
N TYR A 21 2.43 4.07 23.88
CA TYR A 21 3.74 4.13 23.21
C TYR A 21 3.65 3.85 21.70
N SER A 22 2.45 3.60 21.17
CA SER A 22 2.21 3.50 19.74
C SER A 22 2.67 4.79 19.04
N GLY A 23 3.49 4.65 18.00
CA GLY A 23 4.10 5.76 17.28
C GLY A 23 5.19 6.52 18.05
N ILE A 24 5.62 6.05 19.23
CA ILE A 24 6.76 6.60 19.98
C ILE A 24 8.00 5.72 19.80
N ILE A 25 7.84 4.43 19.94
CA ILE A 25 8.88 3.42 19.71
C ILE A 25 8.32 2.33 18.81
N PRO A 26 9.12 1.71 17.94
CA PRO A 26 8.67 0.55 17.17
C PRO A 26 8.25 -0.59 18.10
N GLN A 27 7.07 -1.16 17.86
CA GLN A 27 6.51 -2.26 18.62
C GLN A 27 6.35 -3.47 17.72
N ILE A 28 7.19 -4.50 17.93
CA ILE A 28 7.17 -5.74 17.14
C ILE A 28 6.79 -6.89 18.05
N THR A 29 5.83 -7.70 17.63
CA THR A 29 5.43 -8.91 18.34
C THR A 29 5.89 -10.14 17.57
N LEU A 30 6.55 -11.08 18.27
CA LEU A 30 6.85 -12.42 17.78
C LEU A 30 5.84 -13.40 18.38
N LEU A 31 5.02 -14.01 17.55
CA LEU A 31 4.05 -15.03 17.94
C LEU A 31 4.63 -16.41 17.66
N LEU A 32 5.37 -16.96 18.61
CA LEU A 32 6.08 -18.24 18.50
C LEU A 32 5.27 -19.45 18.99
N GLY A 33 4.04 -19.22 19.46
CA GLY A 33 3.15 -20.24 19.98
C GLY A 33 1.72 -19.73 20.13
N PRO A 34 0.82 -20.53 20.76
CA PRO A 34 -0.59 -20.14 20.89
C PRO A 34 -0.80 -18.92 21.78
N CYS A 35 -1.56 -17.96 21.28
CA CYS A 35 -2.03 -16.79 22.01
C CYS A 35 -3.57 -16.68 21.87
N THR A 36 -4.29 -16.98 22.96
CA THR A 36 -5.74 -17.10 22.93
C THR A 36 -6.44 -16.21 23.96
N GLY A 37 -7.74 -16.00 23.76
CA GLY A 37 -8.56 -15.18 24.63
C GLY A 37 -8.22 -13.69 24.55
N PRO A 38 -8.46 -12.91 25.61
CA PRO A 38 -8.21 -11.46 25.60
C PRO A 38 -6.74 -11.08 25.32
N LEU A 39 -5.80 -11.98 25.55
CA LEU A 39 -4.38 -11.75 25.23
C LEU A 39 -4.12 -11.67 23.74
N ALA A 40 -4.94 -12.28 22.92
CA ALA A 40 -4.86 -12.23 21.45
C ALA A 40 -4.96 -10.80 20.88
N GLN A 41 -5.47 -9.84 21.64
CA GLN A 41 -5.50 -8.45 21.23
C GLN A 41 -4.17 -7.73 21.34
N ILE A 42 -3.21 -8.24 22.17
CA ILE A 42 -1.91 -7.60 22.35
C ILE A 42 -1.09 -7.63 21.05
N PRO A 43 -0.92 -8.76 20.36
CA PRO A 43 -0.27 -8.80 19.05
C PRO A 43 -0.88 -7.81 18.04
N ALA A 44 -2.19 -7.68 18.06
CA ALA A 44 -2.92 -6.75 17.18
C ALA A 44 -2.68 -5.25 17.49
N LEU A 45 -2.16 -4.92 18.67
CA LEU A 45 -1.79 -3.55 19.05
C LEU A 45 -0.37 -3.16 18.63
N SER A 46 0.47 -4.12 18.24
CA SER A 46 1.84 -3.82 17.78
C SER A 46 1.84 -3.23 16.37
N ASP A 47 2.94 -2.59 16.02
CA ASP A 47 3.14 -2.04 14.68
C ASP A 47 3.29 -3.18 13.66
N PHE A 48 4.02 -4.24 14.05
CA PHE A 48 4.26 -5.43 13.22
C PHE A 48 4.10 -6.71 14.03
N LEU A 49 3.55 -7.75 13.39
CA LEU A 49 3.36 -9.09 13.92
C LEU A 49 4.06 -10.11 13.02
N ILE A 50 5.08 -10.77 13.58
CA ILE A 50 5.78 -11.90 12.95
C ILE A 50 5.28 -13.18 13.59
N VAL A 51 4.79 -14.12 12.77
CA VAL A 51 4.16 -15.36 13.25
C VAL A 51 4.97 -16.57 12.81
N HIS A 52 5.28 -17.45 13.74
CA HIS A 52 5.85 -18.76 13.43
C HIS A 52 4.79 -19.60 12.71
N ARG A 53 5.08 -20.05 11.47
CA ARG A 53 4.10 -20.68 10.58
C ARG A 53 3.39 -21.89 11.18
N ASP A 54 4.14 -22.80 11.82
CA ASP A 54 3.60 -24.07 12.30
C ASP A 54 3.04 -24.02 13.72
N THR A 55 3.58 -23.14 14.58
CA THR A 55 3.25 -23.11 16.02
C THR A 55 2.49 -21.87 16.44
N GLY A 56 2.59 -20.79 15.67
CA GLY A 56 1.89 -19.54 15.93
C GLY A 56 0.36 -19.74 15.72
N PHE A 57 -0.40 -19.41 16.76
CA PHE A 57 -1.86 -19.53 16.72
C PHE A 57 -2.48 -18.35 17.47
N LEU A 58 -3.34 -17.61 16.80
CA LEU A 58 -3.99 -16.43 17.36
C LEU A 58 -5.52 -16.57 17.30
N TRP A 59 -6.17 -16.60 18.48
CA TRP A 59 -7.61 -16.83 18.55
C TRP A 59 -8.25 -16.11 19.71
N LEU A 60 -9.27 -15.27 19.44
CA LEU A 60 -9.93 -14.52 20.50
C LEU A 60 -10.78 -15.44 21.42
N GLY A 61 -11.44 -16.43 20.87
CA GLY A 61 -12.32 -17.37 21.59
C GLY A 61 -13.53 -17.79 20.77
N GLY A 62 -14.30 -18.73 21.30
CA GLY A 62 -15.44 -19.35 20.63
C GLY A 62 -15.09 -20.70 20.00
N GLU A 63 -16.06 -21.32 19.36
CA GLU A 63 -15.87 -22.57 18.62
C GLU A 63 -15.10 -22.30 17.32
N ILE A 64 -14.22 -23.22 16.96
CA ILE A 64 -13.51 -23.20 15.69
C ILE A 64 -14.35 -24.05 14.71
N GLU A 65 -14.91 -23.38 13.71
CA GLU A 65 -15.75 -24.04 12.71
C GLU A 65 -14.95 -24.54 11.50
N ASN A 66 -13.83 -23.87 11.19
CA ASN A 66 -12.92 -24.21 10.11
C ASN A 66 -11.55 -24.56 10.69
N ASP A 67 -10.93 -25.61 10.21
CA ASP A 67 -9.67 -26.16 10.73
C ASP A 67 -8.48 -25.21 10.60
N ASP A 68 -8.53 -24.25 9.67
CA ASP A 68 -7.50 -23.26 9.43
C ASP A 68 -7.63 -21.99 10.29
N ALA A 69 -8.81 -21.76 10.90
CA ALA A 69 -9.09 -20.56 11.67
C ALA A 69 -8.12 -20.40 12.85
N GLY A 70 -7.47 -19.24 12.91
CA GLY A 70 -6.47 -18.90 13.96
C GLY A 70 -5.05 -19.31 13.63
N THR A 71 -4.80 -20.04 12.53
CA THR A 71 -3.44 -20.39 12.08
C THR A 71 -2.68 -19.18 11.54
N ALA A 72 -1.37 -19.31 11.41
CA ALA A 72 -0.52 -18.28 10.85
C ALA A 72 -0.89 -17.94 9.40
N ASP A 73 -1.12 -18.96 8.54
CA ASP A 73 -1.51 -18.78 7.15
C ASP A 73 -2.91 -18.11 7.03
N PHE A 74 -3.87 -18.45 7.91
CA PHE A 74 -5.15 -17.74 7.98
C PHE A 74 -4.97 -16.26 8.30
N HIS A 75 -4.10 -15.92 9.26
CA HIS A 75 -3.85 -14.53 9.62
C HIS A 75 -3.03 -13.78 8.59
N MET A 76 -2.23 -14.46 7.79
CA MET A 76 -1.52 -13.89 6.66
C MET A 76 -2.46 -13.60 5.49
N ALA A 77 -3.26 -14.56 5.04
CA ALA A 77 -4.00 -14.46 3.78
C ALA A 77 -5.43 -13.93 3.93
N VAL A 78 -6.08 -14.15 5.09
CA VAL A 78 -7.53 -13.88 5.24
C VAL A 78 -7.81 -12.72 6.17
N SER A 79 -7.25 -12.72 7.38
CA SER A 79 -7.54 -11.66 8.36
C SER A 79 -6.59 -10.46 8.25
N GLY A 80 -5.46 -10.60 7.55
CA GLY A 80 -4.46 -9.56 7.42
C GLY A 80 -3.79 -9.13 8.72
N GLN A 81 -3.88 -9.95 9.78
CA GLN A 81 -3.29 -9.63 11.07
C GLN A 81 -1.79 -9.90 11.11
N CYS A 82 -1.30 -10.93 10.41
CA CYS A 82 0.10 -11.26 10.28
C CYS A 82 0.79 -10.35 9.27
N ASP A 83 1.98 -9.85 9.61
CA ASP A 83 2.81 -9.05 8.69
C ASP A 83 3.89 -9.89 8.02
N LEU A 84 4.50 -10.83 8.75
CA LEU A 84 5.55 -11.71 8.24
C LEU A 84 5.39 -13.12 8.81
N LEU A 85 5.62 -14.13 7.97
CA LEU A 85 5.68 -15.53 8.40
C LEU A 85 7.13 -15.96 8.60
N ALA A 86 7.40 -16.69 9.66
CA ALA A 86 8.69 -17.30 9.92
C ALA A 86 8.55 -18.82 9.98
N ALA A 87 9.44 -19.56 9.33
CA ALA A 87 9.45 -21.01 9.35
C ALA A 87 9.96 -21.60 10.67
N ASN A 88 10.68 -20.80 11.46
CA ASN A 88 11.24 -21.20 12.76
C ASN A 88 11.55 -19.98 13.62
N ASP A 89 11.94 -20.20 14.90
CA ASP A 89 12.24 -19.12 15.86
C ASP A 89 13.47 -18.29 15.44
N GLU A 90 14.47 -18.91 14.85
CA GLU A 90 15.68 -18.22 14.38
C GLU A 90 15.35 -17.25 13.26
N GLU A 91 14.54 -17.67 12.31
CA GLU A 91 14.08 -16.80 11.22
C GLU A 91 13.19 -15.67 11.73
N ALA A 92 12.31 -15.92 12.70
CA ALA A 92 11.52 -14.88 13.34
C ALA A 92 12.39 -13.77 13.95
N ILE A 93 13.51 -14.16 14.58
CA ILE A 93 14.49 -13.22 15.13
C ILE A 93 15.21 -12.46 14.00
N GLU A 94 15.58 -13.15 12.92
CA GLU A 94 16.27 -12.52 11.79
C GLU A 94 15.36 -11.52 11.06
N LEU A 95 14.11 -11.88 10.79
CA LEU A 95 13.11 -10.97 10.23
C LEU A 95 12.90 -9.75 11.14
N THR A 96 12.89 -9.94 12.46
CA THR A 96 12.82 -8.83 13.41
C THR A 96 14.02 -7.89 13.29
N ARG A 97 15.23 -8.42 13.19
CA ARG A 97 16.44 -7.61 13.00
C ARG A 97 16.44 -6.88 11.68
N ARG A 98 16.02 -7.56 10.60
CA ARG A 98 15.87 -6.98 9.27
C ARG A 98 14.87 -5.81 9.31
N LEU A 99 13.69 -6.01 9.92
CA LEU A 99 12.67 -4.98 10.08
C LEU A 99 13.16 -3.80 10.92
N LEU A 100 13.81 -4.05 12.05
CA LEU A 100 14.41 -3.00 12.89
C LEU A 100 15.51 -2.22 12.15
N GLY A 101 16.16 -2.82 11.17
CA GLY A 101 17.14 -2.15 10.32
C GLY A 101 16.57 -0.98 9.51
N PHE A 102 15.26 -0.97 9.24
CA PHE A 102 14.57 0.13 8.55
C PHE A 102 14.02 1.19 9.51
N MET A 103 13.92 0.88 10.80
CA MET A 103 13.25 1.71 11.79
C MET A 103 14.25 2.54 12.60
N PRO A 104 13.90 3.77 13.01
CA PRO A 104 14.63 4.49 14.05
C PRO A 104 14.36 3.87 15.43
N GLN A 105 15.14 4.26 16.45
CA GLN A 105 14.88 3.78 17.82
C GLN A 105 13.60 4.38 18.42
N ASN A 106 13.22 5.58 17.97
CA ASN A 106 12.02 6.30 18.43
C ASN A 106 11.62 7.37 17.40
N CYS A 107 10.45 7.94 17.56
CA CYS A 107 9.89 8.94 16.65
C CYS A 107 10.59 10.31 16.62
N TRP A 108 11.62 10.54 17.45
CA TRP A 108 12.42 11.78 17.45
C TRP A 108 13.75 11.62 16.69
N GLU A 109 14.06 10.41 16.27
CA GLU A 109 15.26 10.09 15.51
C GLU A 109 14.87 9.77 14.05
N ALA A 110 15.70 10.21 13.12
CA ALA A 110 15.52 9.82 11.73
C ALA A 110 15.97 8.35 11.51
N PRO A 111 15.34 7.63 10.58
CA PRO A 111 15.78 6.29 10.20
C PRO A 111 17.20 6.33 9.65
N SER A 112 18.01 5.33 10.03
CA SER A 112 19.45 5.29 9.69
C SER A 112 19.68 4.79 8.27
N SER A 113 20.44 5.56 7.49
CA SER A 113 20.98 5.08 6.21
C SER A 113 22.12 4.11 6.44
N VAL A 114 22.31 3.18 5.52
CA VAL A 114 23.43 2.24 5.46
C VAL A 114 24.26 2.49 4.21
N ALA A 115 25.54 2.18 4.24
CA ALA A 115 26.37 2.27 3.03
C ALA A 115 25.95 1.16 2.05
N THR A 116 25.86 1.49 0.77
CA THR A 116 25.63 0.56 -0.33
C THR A 116 26.66 0.79 -1.44
N ASP A 117 26.97 -0.26 -2.16
CA ASP A 117 27.80 -0.20 -3.37
C ASP A 117 26.94 -0.11 -4.65
N ASP A 118 25.59 -0.18 -4.52
CA ASP A 118 24.67 -0.05 -5.65
C ASP A 118 24.59 1.42 -6.12
N ASP A 119 25.01 1.66 -7.36
CA ASP A 119 25.09 3.01 -7.92
C ASP A 119 23.70 3.71 -7.88
N PRO A 120 23.58 4.84 -7.16
CA PRO A 120 22.32 5.59 -7.10
C PRO A 120 21.86 6.13 -8.47
N ARG A 121 22.74 6.13 -9.46
CA ARG A 121 22.49 6.63 -10.82
C ARG A 121 22.46 5.53 -11.86
N ARG A 122 22.47 4.26 -11.49
CA ARG A 122 22.38 3.20 -12.47
C ARG A 122 21.10 3.31 -13.28
N SER A 123 21.25 3.14 -14.58
CA SER A 123 20.15 3.03 -15.54
C SER A 123 19.79 1.56 -15.71
N GLU A 124 18.49 1.25 -15.76
CA GLU A 124 17.99 -0.12 -15.83
C GLU A 124 17.18 -0.33 -17.11
N GLU A 125 17.84 -0.90 -18.13
CA GLU A 125 17.23 -1.13 -19.46
C GLU A 125 16.03 -2.09 -19.39
N SER A 126 16.03 -3.05 -18.45
CA SER A 126 14.96 -4.05 -18.31
C SER A 126 13.60 -3.42 -17.98
N LEU A 127 13.58 -2.21 -17.41
CA LEU A 127 12.33 -1.48 -17.12
C LEU A 127 11.51 -1.14 -18.37
N LEU A 128 12.14 -1.13 -19.55
CA LEU A 128 11.41 -0.93 -20.82
C LEU A 128 10.58 -2.14 -21.23
N ASP A 129 10.98 -3.33 -20.77
CA ASP A 129 10.38 -4.60 -21.20
C ASP A 129 9.37 -5.16 -20.19
N VAL A 130 9.33 -4.64 -18.95
CA VAL A 130 8.40 -5.13 -17.91
C VAL A 130 6.95 -4.82 -18.24
N MET A 131 6.70 -3.61 -18.75
CA MET A 131 5.32 -3.18 -19.03
C MET A 131 4.89 -3.60 -20.44
N PRO A 132 3.79 -4.38 -20.58
CA PRO A 132 3.27 -4.77 -21.88
C PRO A 132 2.79 -3.55 -22.71
N ASP A 133 3.09 -3.56 -24.02
CA ASP A 133 2.61 -2.56 -24.96
C ASP A 133 1.08 -2.56 -25.08
N ASP A 134 0.45 -3.73 -24.97
CA ASP A 134 -1.00 -3.85 -25.02
C ASP A 134 -1.59 -3.64 -23.62
N PRO A 135 -2.40 -2.59 -23.39
CA PRO A 135 -2.93 -2.24 -22.08
C PRO A 135 -3.92 -3.27 -21.49
N ARG A 136 -4.29 -4.29 -22.26
CA ARG A 136 -5.12 -5.41 -21.80
C ARG A 136 -4.35 -6.44 -20.98
N PHE A 137 -3.03 -6.48 -21.13
CA PHE A 137 -2.17 -7.35 -20.35
C PHE A 137 -1.71 -6.67 -19.06
N THR A 138 -1.53 -7.47 -18.04
CA THR A 138 -1.02 -7.06 -16.73
C THR A 138 0.47 -7.37 -16.62
N TYR A 139 1.08 -6.90 -15.57
CA TYR A 139 2.45 -7.21 -15.16
C TYR A 139 2.50 -7.23 -13.64
N ASP A 140 3.46 -7.97 -13.09
CA ASP A 140 3.72 -7.98 -11.66
C ASP A 140 4.55 -6.75 -11.28
N MET A 141 4.07 -5.99 -10.30
CA MET A 141 4.77 -4.80 -9.83
C MET A 141 6.07 -5.14 -9.07
N HIS A 142 6.21 -6.36 -8.57
CA HIS A 142 7.45 -6.83 -7.94
C HIS A 142 8.65 -6.73 -8.89
N ASP A 143 8.48 -7.07 -10.17
CA ASP A 143 9.53 -6.95 -11.17
C ASP A 143 10.11 -5.54 -11.26
N ILE A 144 9.25 -4.52 -11.13
CA ILE A 144 9.68 -3.12 -11.14
C ILE A 144 10.35 -2.74 -9.82
N ILE A 145 9.77 -3.15 -8.69
CA ILE A 145 10.33 -2.85 -7.37
C ILE A 145 11.77 -3.39 -7.28
N GLU A 146 11.97 -4.67 -7.61
CA GLU A 146 13.30 -5.32 -7.55
C GLU A 146 14.34 -4.63 -8.43
N LEU A 147 13.93 -4.13 -9.60
CA LEU A 147 14.84 -3.45 -10.53
C LEU A 147 15.28 -2.06 -10.04
N ILE A 148 14.50 -1.38 -9.20
CA ILE A 148 14.79 0.01 -8.82
C ILE A 148 15.39 0.16 -7.42
N VAL A 149 15.20 -0.79 -6.52
CA VAL A 149 15.69 -0.75 -5.13
C VAL A 149 17.17 -1.14 -5.04
N ASP A 150 17.82 -0.84 -3.92
CA ASP A 150 19.19 -1.23 -3.65
C ASP A 150 19.32 -2.76 -3.64
N ASP A 151 20.25 -3.29 -4.43
CA ASP A 151 20.58 -4.72 -4.52
C ASP A 151 19.37 -5.64 -4.81
N GLY A 152 18.24 -5.12 -5.27
CA GLY A 152 16.98 -5.85 -5.44
C GLY A 152 16.32 -6.26 -4.12
N GLU A 153 16.76 -5.71 -2.98
CA GLU A 153 16.31 -6.10 -1.65
C GLU A 153 14.99 -5.42 -1.26
N PHE A 154 13.93 -6.19 -1.22
CA PHE A 154 12.60 -5.76 -0.77
C PHE A 154 12.10 -6.64 0.38
N LEU A 155 11.62 -6.04 1.45
CA LEU A 155 10.96 -6.72 2.56
C LEU A 155 9.46 -6.45 2.48
N GLU A 156 8.74 -7.32 1.79
CA GLU A 156 7.30 -7.24 1.69
C GLU A 156 6.62 -7.59 3.01
N LEU A 157 5.52 -6.90 3.31
CA LEU A 157 4.66 -7.16 4.46
C LEU A 157 3.28 -7.58 3.96
N LYS A 158 2.65 -8.55 4.66
CA LYS A 158 1.29 -9.02 4.32
C LYS A 158 1.18 -9.48 2.85
N GLU A 159 2.16 -10.27 2.41
CA GLU A 159 2.29 -10.72 1.02
C GLU A 159 0.99 -11.33 0.47
N ASP A 160 0.37 -12.25 1.23
CA ASP A 160 -0.85 -12.95 0.81
C ASP A 160 -2.15 -12.20 1.14
N PHE A 161 -2.09 -11.09 1.90
CA PHE A 161 -3.27 -10.29 2.24
C PHE A 161 -3.43 -9.12 1.28
N ALA A 162 -4.58 -9.06 0.59
CA ALA A 162 -4.86 -8.02 -0.39
C ALA A 162 -3.68 -7.82 -1.37
N PRO A 163 -3.28 -8.84 -2.16
CA PRO A 163 -2.07 -8.82 -3.01
C PRO A 163 -2.17 -7.83 -4.18
N ASN A 164 -3.34 -7.26 -4.40
CA ASN A 164 -3.56 -6.13 -5.32
C ASN A 164 -2.91 -4.82 -4.85
N LEU A 165 -2.42 -4.79 -3.62
CA LEU A 165 -1.59 -3.72 -3.06
C LEU A 165 -0.38 -4.32 -2.36
N ILE A 166 0.80 -3.97 -2.83
CA ILE A 166 2.08 -4.35 -2.25
C ILE A 166 2.51 -3.27 -1.26
N VAL A 167 2.92 -3.66 -0.07
CA VAL A 167 3.52 -2.75 0.91
C VAL A 167 4.77 -3.39 1.51
N GLY A 168 5.82 -2.61 1.73
CA GLY A 168 7.05 -3.15 2.30
C GLY A 168 8.15 -2.11 2.40
N PHE A 169 9.31 -2.56 2.87
CA PHE A 169 10.49 -1.73 3.06
C PHE A 169 11.58 -2.07 2.04
N ALA A 170 12.22 -1.04 1.54
CA ALA A 170 13.41 -1.14 0.70
C ALA A 170 14.41 -0.02 1.04
N ARG A 171 15.49 0.05 0.28
CA ARG A 171 16.45 1.15 0.36
C ARG A 171 16.73 1.72 -1.03
N PHE A 172 17.04 3.01 -1.04
CA PHE A 172 17.55 3.74 -2.19
C PHE A 172 18.74 4.58 -1.74
N ASP A 173 19.93 4.29 -2.28
CA ASP A 173 21.19 4.90 -1.83
C ASP A 173 21.38 4.75 -0.30
N GLY A 174 21.05 3.56 0.22
CA GLY A 174 21.07 3.23 1.63
C GLY A 174 19.95 3.85 2.47
N ILE A 175 19.17 4.79 1.97
CA ILE A 175 18.07 5.46 2.69
C ILE A 175 16.88 4.49 2.78
N PRO A 176 16.35 4.19 3.98
CA PRO A 176 15.15 3.37 4.12
C PRO A 176 13.91 4.09 3.60
N VAL A 177 13.09 3.37 2.85
CA VAL A 177 11.87 3.86 2.20
C VAL A 177 10.76 2.84 2.38
N GLY A 178 9.56 3.29 2.71
CA GLY A 178 8.35 2.48 2.62
C GLY A 178 7.79 2.55 1.19
N ILE A 179 7.63 1.40 0.56
CA ILE A 179 7.02 1.28 -0.77
C ILE A 179 5.55 0.90 -0.61
N VAL A 180 4.69 1.62 -1.31
CA VAL A 180 3.28 1.30 -1.49
C VAL A 180 2.98 1.25 -2.97
N ALA A 181 2.65 0.08 -3.48
CA ALA A 181 2.53 -0.14 -4.91
C ALA A 181 1.23 -0.85 -5.27
N SER A 182 0.54 -0.36 -6.30
CA SER A 182 -0.57 -1.10 -6.89
C SER A 182 -0.02 -2.30 -7.66
N ASN A 183 -0.55 -3.50 -7.46
CA ASN A 183 -0.21 -4.66 -8.29
C ASN A 183 -1.27 -4.89 -9.37
N PRO A 184 -1.01 -4.53 -10.64
CA PRO A 184 -2.00 -4.69 -11.71
C PRO A 184 -2.30 -6.15 -12.04
N ASP A 185 -1.42 -7.08 -11.73
CA ASP A 185 -1.65 -8.52 -11.97
C ASP A 185 -2.74 -9.08 -11.06
N GLU A 186 -2.92 -8.47 -9.89
CA GLU A 186 -3.95 -8.83 -8.94
C GLU A 186 -5.10 -7.79 -8.97
N LEU A 187 -6.29 -8.24 -9.31
CA LEU A 187 -7.50 -7.40 -9.39
C LEU A 187 -7.31 -6.06 -10.13
N SER A 188 -6.37 -5.99 -11.10
CA SER A 188 -6.03 -4.75 -11.83
C SER A 188 -5.60 -3.59 -10.94
N GLY A 189 -5.01 -3.86 -9.79
CA GLY A 189 -4.53 -2.86 -8.83
C GLY A 189 -5.62 -1.99 -8.22
N ILE A 190 -6.88 -2.46 -8.12
CA ILE A 190 -7.97 -1.69 -7.49
C ILE A 190 -7.74 -1.51 -5.99
N MET A 191 -8.33 -0.45 -5.42
CA MET A 191 -8.33 -0.19 -3.98
C MET A 191 -9.63 -0.69 -3.35
N GLU A 192 -9.64 -1.94 -2.89
CA GLU A 192 -10.79 -2.53 -2.20
C GLU A 192 -10.66 -2.38 -0.66
N PRO A 193 -11.63 -2.82 0.17
CA PRO A 193 -11.59 -2.59 1.63
C PRO A 193 -10.35 -3.12 2.34
N ASP A 194 -9.88 -4.33 2.02
CA ASP A 194 -8.74 -4.95 2.70
C ASP A 194 -7.43 -4.30 2.28
N SER A 195 -7.23 -4.00 0.99
CA SER A 195 -6.09 -3.20 0.53
C SER A 195 -6.11 -1.78 1.12
N SER A 196 -7.28 -1.21 1.33
CA SER A 196 -7.44 0.08 2.00
C SER A 196 -6.97 0.03 3.46
N ASP A 197 -7.28 -1.02 4.19
CA ASP A 197 -6.83 -1.18 5.58
C ASP A 197 -5.31 -1.50 5.65
N LYS A 198 -4.79 -2.31 4.72
CA LYS A 198 -3.35 -2.56 4.55
C LYS A 198 -2.59 -1.26 4.29
N TYR A 199 -3.08 -0.43 3.37
CA TYR A 199 -2.55 0.88 3.04
C TYR A 199 -2.50 1.81 4.26
N ASP A 200 -3.65 2.04 4.91
CA ASP A 200 -3.79 2.99 5.99
C ASP A 200 -2.88 2.66 7.17
N LYS A 201 -2.82 1.38 7.58
CA LYS A 201 -1.94 0.94 8.68
C LYS A 201 -0.47 1.19 8.35
N PHE A 202 -0.02 0.83 7.15
CA PHE A 202 1.38 0.96 6.77
C PHE A 202 1.80 2.43 6.68
N MET A 203 0.99 3.27 6.02
CA MET A 203 1.25 4.71 5.90
C MET A 203 1.38 5.40 7.26
N MET A 204 0.54 5.04 8.24
CA MET A 204 0.62 5.59 9.59
C MET A 204 1.90 5.19 10.31
N VAL A 205 2.41 3.99 10.10
CA VAL A 205 3.70 3.55 10.65
C VAL A 205 4.85 4.34 10.03
N LEU A 206 4.84 4.52 8.71
CA LEU A 206 5.88 5.28 8.03
C LEU A 206 5.95 6.74 8.50
N ASP A 207 4.80 7.39 8.68
CA ASP A 207 4.75 8.77 9.18
C ASP A 207 5.19 8.87 10.65
N ALA A 208 4.77 7.92 11.49
CA ALA A 208 5.15 7.91 12.91
C ALA A 208 6.67 7.82 13.13
N PHE A 209 7.40 7.24 12.19
CA PHE A 209 8.85 7.03 12.27
C PHE A 209 9.65 7.80 11.22
N ASP A 210 9.03 8.80 10.60
CA ASP A 210 9.64 9.70 9.59
C ASP A 210 10.34 8.95 8.42
N ILE A 211 9.77 7.81 8.01
CA ILE A 211 10.27 7.00 6.89
C ILE A 211 9.66 7.54 5.59
N PRO A 212 10.46 7.92 4.59
CA PRO A 212 9.96 8.37 3.29
C PRO A 212 9.04 7.35 2.62
N ILE A 213 8.06 7.84 1.87
CA ILE A 213 7.08 7.04 1.16
C ILE A 213 7.31 7.14 -0.34
N LEU A 214 7.37 5.97 -1.00
CA LEU A 214 7.31 5.85 -2.45
C LEU A 214 6.01 5.15 -2.85
N ASN A 215 5.12 5.89 -3.51
CA ASN A 215 3.93 5.34 -4.13
C ASN A 215 4.21 4.98 -5.59
N LEU A 216 4.03 3.72 -5.97
CA LEU A 216 4.06 3.23 -7.35
C LEU A 216 2.62 2.98 -7.80
N SER A 217 2.13 3.81 -8.73
CA SER A 217 0.71 3.84 -9.08
C SER A 217 0.45 3.26 -10.48
N ASP A 218 -0.27 2.16 -10.53
CA ASP A 218 -1.02 1.67 -11.70
C ASP A 218 -2.37 1.13 -11.21
N THR A 219 -3.34 2.00 -11.00
CA THR A 219 -4.62 1.66 -10.40
C THR A 219 -5.80 2.17 -11.20
N THR A 220 -6.84 1.37 -11.32
CA THR A 220 -8.02 1.68 -12.14
C THR A 220 -9.15 2.35 -11.38
N ALA A 221 -9.34 2.06 -10.11
CA ALA A 221 -10.45 2.63 -9.32
C ALA A 221 -10.50 2.09 -7.88
N TYR A 222 -11.40 2.70 -7.07
CA TYR A 222 -12.14 1.97 -6.06
C TYR A 222 -13.24 1.15 -6.75
N PRO A 223 -13.40 -0.14 -6.42
CA PRO A 223 -14.34 -1.00 -7.14
C PRO A 223 -15.79 -0.59 -6.86
N PRO A 224 -16.60 -0.38 -7.92
CA PRO A 224 -18.03 -0.10 -7.76
C PRO A 224 -18.84 -1.39 -7.62
N GLY A 225 -20.04 -1.27 -7.05
CA GLY A 225 -21.04 -2.34 -7.05
C GLY A 225 -21.41 -2.86 -5.66
N ASP A 226 -22.55 -3.54 -5.60
CA ASP A 226 -23.24 -3.95 -4.37
C ASP A 226 -22.34 -4.75 -3.39
N ARG A 227 -21.49 -5.63 -3.90
CA ARG A 227 -20.52 -6.39 -3.07
C ARG A 227 -19.64 -5.44 -2.26
N TRP A 228 -19.02 -4.49 -2.92
CA TRP A 228 -18.03 -3.60 -2.33
C TRP A 228 -18.67 -2.54 -1.41
N GLU A 229 -19.87 -2.06 -1.80
CA GLU A 229 -20.65 -1.17 -0.94
C GLU A 229 -21.03 -1.88 0.37
N ARG A 230 -21.43 -3.16 0.33
CA ARG A 230 -21.71 -3.97 1.53
C ARG A 230 -20.48 -4.19 2.39
N MET A 231 -19.31 -4.31 1.81
CA MET A 231 -18.04 -4.39 2.53
C MET A 231 -17.58 -3.02 3.06
N GLY A 232 -18.26 -1.93 2.70
CA GLY A 232 -17.98 -0.57 3.20
C GLY A 232 -16.82 0.13 2.48
N VAL A 233 -16.66 -0.07 1.18
CA VAL A 233 -15.59 0.53 0.36
C VAL A 233 -15.45 2.03 0.55
N ILE A 234 -16.57 2.78 0.67
CA ILE A 234 -16.55 4.23 0.91
C ILE A 234 -15.89 4.55 2.26
N ARG A 235 -16.25 3.81 3.31
CA ARG A 235 -15.72 4.01 4.66
C ARG A 235 -14.22 3.70 4.72
N HIS A 236 -13.79 2.59 4.11
CA HIS A 236 -12.38 2.21 4.06
C HIS A 236 -11.56 3.19 3.21
N GLY A 237 -12.05 3.58 2.04
CA GLY A 237 -11.40 4.58 1.20
C GLY A 237 -11.27 5.96 1.85
N ALA A 238 -12.28 6.38 2.64
CA ALA A 238 -12.22 7.64 3.38
C ALA A 238 -11.08 7.66 4.43
N LYS A 239 -10.74 6.52 5.04
CA LYS A 239 -9.57 6.41 5.95
C LYS A 239 -8.27 6.74 5.22
N ASN A 240 -8.11 6.20 4.02
CA ASN A 240 -6.89 6.40 3.22
C ASN A 240 -6.69 7.88 2.87
N LEU A 241 -7.75 8.54 2.39
CA LEU A 241 -7.70 9.97 2.07
C LEU A 241 -7.36 10.81 3.30
N HIS A 242 -7.98 10.48 4.42
CA HIS A 242 -7.71 11.14 5.68
C HIS A 242 -6.29 10.88 6.17
N GLY A 243 -5.84 9.62 6.15
CA GLY A 243 -4.48 9.22 6.54
C GLY A 243 -3.44 9.95 5.70
N TYR A 244 -3.49 9.82 4.39
CA TYR A 244 -2.53 10.43 3.47
C TYR A 244 -2.38 11.94 3.66
N THR A 245 -3.51 12.65 3.87
CA THR A 245 -3.49 14.11 4.06
C THR A 245 -2.78 14.55 5.35
N HIS A 246 -2.66 13.66 6.34
CA HIS A 246 -2.01 13.95 7.61
C HIS A 246 -0.53 13.55 7.66
N LEU A 247 -0.02 12.89 6.62
CA LEU A 247 1.38 12.49 6.54
C LEU A 247 2.29 13.71 6.41
N THR A 248 3.34 13.74 7.21
CA THR A 248 4.31 14.84 7.28
C THR A 248 5.69 14.45 6.75
N ASN A 249 5.94 13.15 6.61
CA ASN A 249 7.17 12.59 6.06
C ASN A 249 7.32 12.87 4.54
N PRO A 250 8.50 12.65 3.93
CA PRO A 250 8.69 12.78 2.49
C PRO A 250 7.77 11.83 1.70
N LYS A 251 7.10 12.33 0.67
CA LYS A 251 6.12 11.62 -0.16
C LYS A 251 6.47 11.76 -1.63
N ILE A 252 6.82 10.65 -2.27
CA ILE A 252 7.14 10.59 -3.70
C ILE A 252 6.12 9.69 -4.38
N THR A 253 5.58 10.12 -5.50
CA THR A 253 4.65 9.32 -6.31
C THR A 253 5.23 9.14 -7.71
N LEU A 254 5.27 7.91 -8.18
CA LEU A 254 5.55 7.55 -9.56
C LEU A 254 4.31 6.90 -10.18
N VAL A 255 3.80 7.50 -11.24
CA VAL A 255 2.69 6.94 -12.02
C VAL A 255 3.26 6.24 -13.24
N LEU A 256 3.06 4.90 -13.28
CA LEU A 256 3.62 4.06 -14.32
C LEU A 256 2.67 3.95 -15.52
N ARG A 257 1.37 3.72 -15.26
CA ARG A 257 0.35 3.58 -16.31
C ARG A 257 -0.97 4.24 -15.88
N ARG A 258 -1.91 3.52 -15.29
CA ARG A 258 -3.24 4.04 -14.96
C ARG A 258 -3.25 4.76 -13.61
N SER A 259 -3.86 5.91 -13.57
CA SER A 259 -4.10 6.66 -12.34
C SER A 259 -5.49 7.29 -12.41
N TYR A 260 -6.53 6.49 -12.08
CA TYR A 260 -7.92 6.86 -12.32
C TYR A 260 -8.71 7.07 -11.03
N GLY A 261 -9.63 8.03 -11.06
CA GLY A 261 -10.66 8.22 -10.07
C GLY A 261 -10.18 8.45 -8.64
N GLY A 262 -10.87 7.84 -7.68
CA GLY A 262 -10.56 7.98 -6.26
C GLY A 262 -9.24 7.33 -5.84
N SER A 263 -8.83 6.26 -6.49
CA SER A 263 -7.55 5.60 -6.22
C SER A 263 -6.33 6.46 -6.60
N ASN A 264 -6.42 7.27 -7.68
CA ASN A 264 -5.42 8.29 -7.98
C ASN A 264 -5.23 9.25 -6.78
N ILE A 265 -6.32 9.67 -6.15
CA ILE A 265 -6.26 10.58 -5.00
C ILE A 265 -5.54 9.89 -3.83
N THR A 266 -5.88 8.64 -3.55
CA THR A 266 -5.28 7.84 -2.47
C THR A 266 -3.79 7.59 -2.69
N MET A 267 -3.38 7.29 -3.93
CA MET A 267 -1.98 7.04 -4.29
C MET A 267 -1.15 8.32 -4.45
N GLY A 268 -1.64 9.45 -3.94
CA GLY A 268 -0.86 10.68 -3.84
C GLY A 268 -0.83 11.53 -5.10
N CYS A 269 -1.99 11.92 -5.63
CA CYS A 269 -2.07 12.88 -6.72
C CYS A 269 -1.63 14.30 -6.29
N SER A 270 -1.39 15.17 -7.27
CA SER A 270 -0.80 16.52 -7.05
C SER A 270 -1.52 17.39 -6.01
N LYS A 271 -2.81 17.18 -5.79
CA LYS A 271 -3.59 17.99 -4.84
C LYS A 271 -3.61 17.41 -3.42
N MET A 272 -3.04 16.23 -3.22
CA MET A 272 -2.92 15.58 -1.91
C MET A 272 -1.60 15.89 -1.20
N GLY A 273 -0.70 16.65 -1.83
CA GLY A 273 0.53 17.15 -1.23
C GLY A 273 1.71 16.18 -1.23
N PRO A 274 1.94 15.35 -2.27
CA PRO A 274 3.24 14.70 -2.44
C PRO A 274 4.29 15.76 -2.77
N ASP A 275 5.55 15.50 -2.36
CA ASP A 275 6.67 16.39 -2.63
C ASP A 275 7.09 16.32 -4.09
N PHE A 276 7.10 15.10 -4.63
CA PHE A 276 7.39 14.84 -6.04
C PHE A 276 6.37 13.90 -6.65
N ILE A 277 5.99 14.19 -7.90
CA ILE A 277 5.21 13.30 -8.75
C ILE A 277 5.94 13.17 -10.08
N PHE A 278 6.32 11.94 -10.39
CA PHE A 278 6.88 11.56 -11.68
C PHE A 278 5.87 10.73 -12.46
N GLY A 279 5.97 10.72 -13.76
CA GLY A 279 5.20 9.84 -14.62
C GLY A 279 6.07 9.23 -15.71
N TRP A 280 5.87 7.94 -15.97
CA TRP A 280 6.41 7.33 -17.17
C TRP A 280 5.64 7.81 -18.40
N PRO A 281 6.18 7.71 -19.62
CA PRO A 281 5.47 8.11 -20.85
C PRO A 281 4.13 7.37 -21.05
N THR A 282 3.97 6.21 -20.45
CA THR A 282 2.77 5.36 -20.46
C THR A 282 1.68 5.80 -19.48
N ALA A 283 1.96 6.79 -18.62
CA ALA A 283 1.03 7.22 -17.57
C ALA A 283 -0.21 7.92 -18.15
N GLU A 284 -1.38 7.55 -17.62
CA GLU A 284 -2.68 8.11 -17.97
C GLU A 284 -3.43 8.57 -16.72
N PHE A 285 -3.99 9.76 -16.79
CA PHE A 285 -4.75 10.36 -15.68
C PHE A 285 -6.19 10.63 -16.12
N ALA A 286 -7.15 10.01 -15.48
CA ALA A 286 -8.56 10.21 -15.82
C ALA A 286 -9.47 10.17 -14.59
N PRO A 287 -10.65 10.83 -14.66
CA PRO A 287 -11.65 10.73 -13.60
C PRO A 287 -12.19 9.31 -13.43
N THR A 288 -12.18 8.50 -14.48
CA THR A 288 -12.57 7.08 -14.49
C THR A 288 -12.08 6.41 -15.76
N GLY A 289 -11.98 5.08 -15.77
CA GLY A 289 -11.58 4.33 -16.96
C GLY A 289 -12.64 4.30 -18.06
N PRO A 290 -12.26 4.04 -19.32
CA PRO A 290 -13.16 4.01 -20.47
C PRO A 290 -14.29 2.99 -20.31
N GLU A 291 -14.04 1.85 -19.70
CA GLU A 291 -15.02 0.80 -19.41
C GLU A 291 -16.12 1.31 -18.48
N SER A 292 -15.75 2.04 -17.44
CA SER A 292 -16.68 2.62 -16.49
C SER A 292 -17.53 3.74 -17.13
N ILE A 293 -16.93 4.52 -18.05
CA ILE A 293 -17.64 5.53 -18.82
C ILE A 293 -18.74 4.89 -19.67
N VAL A 294 -18.40 3.81 -20.39
CA VAL A 294 -19.38 3.07 -21.22
C VAL A 294 -20.53 2.55 -20.35
N GLN A 295 -20.22 1.93 -19.23
CA GLN A 295 -21.24 1.39 -18.32
C GLN A 295 -22.13 2.47 -17.70
N ALA A 296 -21.57 3.62 -17.36
CA ALA A 296 -22.33 4.71 -16.77
C ALA A 296 -23.22 5.43 -17.77
N ILE A 297 -22.71 5.73 -18.96
CA ILE A 297 -23.44 6.52 -19.98
C ILE A 297 -24.45 5.66 -20.73
N PHE A 298 -24.06 4.44 -21.14
CA PHE A 298 -24.85 3.57 -22.02
C PHE A 298 -25.52 2.41 -21.28
N HIS A 299 -25.77 2.56 -19.96
CA HIS A 299 -26.33 1.49 -19.13
C HIS A 299 -27.68 0.94 -19.66
N LYS A 300 -28.52 1.79 -20.29
CA LYS A 300 -29.82 1.38 -20.83
C LYS A 300 -29.65 0.55 -22.10
N GLU A 301 -28.79 1.01 -23.00
CA GLU A 301 -28.46 0.30 -24.24
C GLU A 301 -27.81 -1.05 -23.97
N LEU A 302 -26.90 -1.09 -22.98
CA LEU A 302 -26.27 -2.33 -22.55
C LEU A 302 -27.26 -3.31 -21.87
N ALA A 303 -28.22 -2.81 -21.10
CA ALA A 303 -29.27 -3.64 -20.52
C ALA A 303 -30.11 -4.30 -21.62
N LYS A 304 -30.52 -3.51 -22.62
CA LYS A 304 -31.27 -4.01 -23.79
C LYS A 304 -30.45 -5.03 -24.58
N ALA A 305 -29.15 -4.77 -24.80
CA ALA A 305 -28.26 -5.67 -25.52
C ALA A 305 -28.07 -7.01 -24.79
N ARG A 306 -28.14 -7.03 -23.43
CA ARG A 306 -28.15 -8.28 -22.65
C ARG A 306 -29.40 -9.11 -22.92
N GLU A 307 -30.57 -8.46 -23.00
CA GLU A 307 -31.84 -9.13 -23.32
C GLU A 307 -31.84 -9.68 -24.76
N GLU A 308 -31.21 -8.96 -25.69
CA GLU A 308 -31.10 -9.32 -27.09
C GLU A 308 -29.96 -10.30 -27.42
N GLY A 309 -29.06 -10.58 -26.44
CA GLY A 309 -27.97 -11.55 -26.57
C GLY A 309 -26.77 -11.05 -27.39
N ASN A 310 -26.64 -9.75 -27.64
CA ASN A 310 -25.57 -9.13 -28.41
C ASN A 310 -24.74 -8.11 -27.58
N TYR A 311 -24.66 -8.34 -26.28
CA TYR A 311 -23.98 -7.44 -25.32
C TYR A 311 -22.56 -7.07 -25.74
N ASP A 312 -21.73 -8.04 -26.08
CA ASP A 312 -20.32 -7.81 -26.39
C ASP A 312 -20.12 -6.97 -27.64
N GLU A 313 -20.97 -7.15 -28.67
CA GLU A 313 -20.94 -6.34 -29.87
C GLU A 313 -21.26 -4.88 -29.57
N VAL A 314 -22.37 -4.65 -28.87
CA VAL A 314 -22.83 -3.29 -28.50
C VAL A 314 -21.84 -2.62 -27.54
N TYR A 315 -21.33 -3.36 -26.55
CA TYR A 315 -20.33 -2.86 -25.61
C TYR A 315 -19.06 -2.40 -26.32
N ASN A 316 -18.50 -3.23 -27.20
CA ASN A 316 -17.30 -2.90 -27.94
C ASN A 316 -17.52 -1.73 -28.94
N ALA A 317 -18.70 -1.63 -29.51
CA ALA A 317 -19.05 -0.51 -30.37
C ALA A 317 -19.03 0.85 -29.66
N PHE A 318 -19.38 0.88 -28.36
CA PHE A 318 -19.27 2.08 -27.54
C PHE A 318 -17.86 2.27 -26.97
N LEU A 319 -17.17 1.19 -26.62
CA LEU A 319 -15.88 1.24 -25.98
C LEU A 319 -14.77 1.75 -26.92
N THR A 320 -14.76 1.29 -28.15
CA THR A 320 -13.71 1.63 -29.12
C THR A 320 -13.55 3.15 -29.31
N PRO A 321 -14.59 3.92 -29.65
CA PRO A 321 -14.44 5.37 -29.83
C PRO A 321 -14.08 6.11 -28.53
N ILE A 322 -14.51 5.60 -27.37
CA ILE A 322 -14.13 6.19 -26.08
C ILE A 322 -12.65 5.95 -25.82
N ARG A 323 -12.12 4.74 -26.05
CA ARG A 323 -10.70 4.46 -25.93
C ARG A 323 -9.84 5.30 -26.87
N GLU A 324 -10.28 5.52 -28.12
CA GLU A 324 -9.59 6.41 -29.05
C GLU A 324 -9.56 7.86 -28.54
N GLN A 325 -10.61 8.33 -27.89
CA GLN A 325 -10.65 9.65 -27.27
C GLN A 325 -9.83 9.72 -25.98
N PHE A 326 -9.53 8.59 -25.35
CA PHE A 326 -8.77 8.52 -24.11
C PHE A 326 -7.32 9.01 -24.26
N SER A 327 -6.80 9.07 -25.49
CA SER A 327 -5.49 9.67 -25.77
C SER A 327 -5.35 11.13 -25.30
N VAL A 328 -6.47 11.86 -25.10
CA VAL A 328 -6.47 13.20 -24.48
C VAL A 328 -6.02 13.17 -23.03
N PHE A 329 -6.13 12.04 -22.36
CA PHE A 329 -5.71 11.84 -20.97
C PHE A 329 -4.27 11.29 -20.86
N ASN A 330 -3.57 11.16 -21.98
CA ASN A 330 -2.17 10.79 -21.96
C ASN A 330 -1.33 11.83 -21.22
N LEU A 331 -0.20 11.39 -20.73
CA LEU A 331 0.64 12.18 -19.86
C LEU A 331 1.08 13.52 -20.47
N ALA A 332 1.41 13.55 -21.76
CA ALA A 332 1.84 14.79 -22.43
C ALA A 332 0.77 15.87 -22.40
N THR A 333 -0.49 15.51 -22.67
CA THR A 333 -1.63 16.45 -22.62
C THR A 333 -1.94 16.89 -21.19
N VAL A 334 -1.93 15.96 -20.26
CA VAL A 334 -2.23 16.21 -18.84
C VAL A 334 -1.12 17.06 -18.19
N PHE A 335 0.13 16.77 -18.49
CA PHE A 335 1.27 17.55 -18.02
C PHE A 335 1.19 19.01 -18.49
N THR A 336 0.94 19.24 -19.78
CA THR A 336 0.90 20.57 -20.36
C THR A 336 -0.32 21.39 -19.95
N SER A 337 -1.46 20.74 -19.69
CA SER A 337 -2.75 21.42 -19.44
C SER A 337 -3.08 21.55 -17.95
N TRP A 338 -2.72 20.56 -17.13
CA TRP A 338 -3.20 20.45 -15.74
C TRP A 338 -2.11 20.45 -14.68
N TYR A 339 -0.83 20.39 -15.09
CA TYR A 339 0.31 20.31 -14.16
C TYR A 339 0.14 19.20 -13.12
N THR A 340 -0.22 17.99 -13.58
CA THR A 340 -0.56 16.87 -12.72
C THR A 340 0.68 16.15 -12.22
N VAL A 341 1.78 16.20 -12.98
CA VAL A 341 3.10 15.66 -12.62
C VAL A 341 4.15 16.76 -12.68
N HIS A 342 5.23 16.60 -11.91
CA HIS A 342 6.35 17.52 -11.93
C HIS A 342 7.28 17.26 -13.12
N GLU A 343 7.47 15.97 -13.48
CA GLU A 343 8.32 15.59 -14.60
C GLU A 343 7.87 14.27 -15.22
N ILE A 344 8.08 14.15 -16.54
CA ILE A 344 7.95 12.89 -17.30
C ILE A 344 9.35 12.31 -17.40
N ILE A 345 9.54 11.12 -16.86
CA ILE A 345 10.86 10.49 -16.75
C ILE A 345 10.99 9.28 -17.68
N ASP A 346 12.23 9.05 -18.15
CA ASP A 346 12.56 7.79 -18.81
C ASP A 346 12.46 6.65 -17.79
N PRO A 347 11.75 5.54 -18.07
CA PRO A 347 11.65 4.40 -17.16
C PRO A 347 13.00 3.91 -16.66
N ARG A 348 14.03 3.91 -17.50
CA ARG A 348 15.39 3.45 -17.19
C ARG A 348 16.06 4.28 -16.09
N GLU A 349 15.69 5.55 -15.93
CA GLU A 349 16.26 6.48 -14.97
C GLU A 349 15.45 6.60 -13.67
N THR A 350 14.43 5.77 -13.50
CA THR A 350 13.50 5.82 -12.35
C THR A 350 14.23 5.87 -11.01
N ARG A 351 15.22 4.99 -10.80
CA ARG A 351 16.00 4.96 -9.57
C ARG A 351 16.70 6.30 -9.30
N SER A 352 17.36 6.87 -10.27
CA SER A 352 18.07 8.14 -10.16
C SER A 352 17.14 9.30 -9.75
N TYR A 353 15.95 9.35 -10.32
CA TYR A 353 14.94 10.36 -9.96
C TYR A 353 14.43 10.18 -8.53
N ILE A 354 14.17 8.95 -8.10
CA ILE A 354 13.73 8.66 -6.73
C ILE A 354 14.82 9.04 -5.72
N VAL A 355 16.08 8.65 -5.95
CA VAL A 355 17.21 9.00 -5.08
C VAL A 355 17.37 10.52 -4.97
N ASN A 356 17.31 11.24 -6.09
CA ASN A 356 17.40 12.70 -6.08
C ASN A 356 16.24 13.34 -5.29
N ALA A 357 15.03 12.83 -5.43
CA ALA A 357 13.87 13.31 -4.67
C ALA A 357 14.01 13.06 -3.17
N LEU A 358 14.53 11.90 -2.76
CA LEU A 358 14.81 11.56 -1.36
C LEU A 358 15.84 12.52 -0.76
N HIS A 359 16.95 12.78 -1.46
CA HIS A 359 17.94 13.76 -1.01
C HIS A 359 17.38 15.18 -0.94
N ALA A 360 16.55 15.59 -1.91
CA ALA A 360 15.92 16.90 -1.92
C ALA A 360 14.94 17.10 -0.74
N THR A 361 14.31 16.03 -0.27
CA THR A 361 13.33 16.05 0.83
C THR A 361 13.89 15.67 2.20
N ALA A 362 15.17 15.34 2.30
CA ALA A 362 15.84 14.89 3.54
C ALA A 362 15.63 15.82 4.75
N ASN A 363 15.43 17.10 4.52
CA ASN A 363 15.20 18.10 5.57
C ASN A 363 13.77 18.63 5.59
N LYS A 364 12.82 17.89 5.01
CA LYS A 364 11.41 18.28 5.00
C LYS A 364 10.92 18.54 6.42
N ARG A 365 10.15 19.60 6.58
CA ARG A 365 9.39 19.91 7.79
C ARG A 365 8.03 20.40 7.34
N GLU A 366 7.00 19.63 7.64
CA GLU A 366 5.62 19.96 7.34
C GLU A 366 4.85 20.15 8.65
N GLU A 367 4.22 21.30 8.82
CA GLU A 367 3.42 21.61 10.00
C GLU A 367 1.94 21.31 9.71
N SER A 368 1.36 20.44 10.52
CA SER A 368 -0.09 20.26 10.51
C SER A 368 -0.80 21.39 11.26
N PRO A 369 -2.03 21.78 10.88
CA PRO A 369 -2.82 22.73 11.65
C PRO A 369 -2.94 22.34 13.12
N ASP A 370 -2.78 23.32 14.02
CA ASP A 370 -2.90 23.09 15.46
C ASP A 370 -4.24 22.50 15.82
N LYS A 371 -4.22 21.34 16.44
CA LYS A 371 -5.43 20.62 16.89
C LYS A 371 -5.12 19.68 18.06
N LYS A 372 -6.09 19.54 18.96
CA LYS A 372 -5.92 18.62 20.10
C LYS A 372 -5.79 17.18 19.66
N ARG A 373 -6.59 16.77 18.68
CA ARG A 373 -6.62 15.44 18.07
C ARG A 373 -7.34 15.52 16.72
N TRP A 374 -7.07 14.57 15.85
CA TRP A 374 -7.87 14.34 14.67
C TRP A 374 -9.03 13.37 14.97
N VAL A 375 -10.05 13.37 14.12
CA VAL A 375 -11.14 12.40 14.13
C VAL A 375 -11.00 11.55 12.87
N LYS A 376 -10.56 10.30 13.05
CA LYS A 376 -10.43 9.37 11.94
C LYS A 376 -11.80 8.99 11.42
N PRO A 377 -12.05 8.93 10.09
CA PRO A 377 -13.29 8.40 9.55
C PRO A 377 -13.56 6.97 10.04
N ALA A 378 -14.84 6.60 10.10
CA ALA A 378 -15.30 5.32 10.66
C ALA A 378 -14.88 4.12 9.84
#